data_7b13049b447680917e4f8189368c8739
#
_entry.id   7b13049b447680917e4f8189368c8739
#
_cell.length_a   1.000
_cell.length_b   1.000
_cell.length_c   1.000
_cell.angle_alpha   90.00
_cell.angle_beta   90.00
_cell.angle_gamma   90.00
#
_symmetry.space_group_name_H-M   'P 1'
#
loop_
_entity.id
_entity.type
_entity.pdbx_description
1 polymer ?
#
loop_
_entity_poly.entity_id
_entity_poly.type
_entity_poly.pdbx_seq_one_letter_code
_entity_poly.pdbx_strand_id
1 'polypeptide(L)'
;MNTNTVVGSLVAALIIGGFIGWGINEGAHNAPAKVVTSSLATTSPEWKIENAMSAAPENIGNDATVLDIGADGKIVELRKGTNGWTCLPDMPMSPGNDPICVDGMGMKWFEAYMSQKAPRLAQDGIGYMLQGGSDASNVDPFAMAPKPGEDWVTAPPHIMVFPKGGSLDPKVYGTTPGSHPWIMYSGTPYQHLMVPVQ
;
A
#
# COMPACT_ATOMS: atom_id res chain seq x y z
N MET A 1 -45.84 -6.46 28.71
CA MET A 1 -46.22 -7.88 28.59
C MET A 1 -45.39 -8.42 27.42
N ASN A 2 -44.48 -9.31 27.49
CA ASN A 2 -43.95 -10.29 28.43
C ASN A 2 -42.42 -10.40 28.24
N THR A 3 -41.78 -10.47 29.35
CA THR A 3 -40.43 -10.98 29.61
C THR A 3 -40.25 -12.42 29.15
N ASN A 4 -39.07 -12.82 28.68
CA ASN A 4 -38.52 -14.10 29.01
C ASN A 4 -36.97 -14.06 29.03
N THR A 5 -36.49 -14.14 30.24
CA THR A 5 -35.14 -14.46 30.69
C THR A 5 -34.90 -15.96 30.56
N VAL A 6 -33.75 -16.39 30.05
CA VAL A 6 -33.25 -17.75 30.29
C VAL A 6 -31.81 -17.64 30.78
N VAL A 7 -31.66 -18.12 32.00
CA VAL A 7 -30.46 -18.37 32.79
C VAL A 7 -30.02 -19.82 32.63
N GLY A 8 -28.74 -20.07 32.70
CA GLY A 8 -28.18 -21.41 32.95
C GLY A 8 -26.91 -21.69 32.14
N SER A 9 -25.85 -22.22 32.59
CA SER A 9 -25.34 -22.65 33.88
C SER A 9 -23.84 -22.91 33.73
N LEU A 10 -23.09 -22.62 34.78
CA LEU A 10 -21.69 -23.03 34.96
C LEU A 10 -21.55 -24.55 34.96
N VAL A 11 -20.46 -25.08 34.40
CA VAL A 11 -19.82 -26.30 34.86
C VAL A 11 -18.34 -26.08 35.04
N ALA A 12 -17.91 -26.16 36.29
CA ALA A 12 -16.53 -26.22 36.71
C ALA A 12 -16.10 -27.71 36.73
N ALA A 13 -14.92 -28.00 36.23
CA ALA A 13 -14.24 -29.25 36.52
C ALA A 13 -12.80 -28.99 36.93
N LEU A 14 -12.55 -29.15 38.22
CA LEU A 14 -11.26 -29.32 38.86
C LEU A 14 -10.70 -30.70 38.54
N ILE A 15 -9.44 -30.81 38.15
CA ILE A 15 -8.63 -31.99 38.34
C ILE A 15 -7.28 -31.57 38.94
N ILE A 16 -7.01 -32.12 40.12
CA ILE A 16 -5.81 -31.99 40.96
C ILE A 16 -4.89 -33.18 40.66
N GLY A 17 -3.60 -32.93 40.71
CA GLY A 17 -2.53 -33.91 40.86
C GLY A 17 -1.39 -33.71 39.91
N GLY A 18 -0.18 -33.56 40.22
CA GLY A 18 0.60 -33.79 41.42
C GLY A 18 2.07 -34.03 41.01
N PHE A 19 2.97 -33.25 41.60
CA PHE A 19 4.35 -33.52 42.01
C PHE A 19 5.52 -33.86 41.08
N ILE A 20 6.51 -33.02 41.23
CA ILE A 20 7.98 -33.16 41.47
C ILE A 20 8.90 -33.27 40.26
N GLY A 21 9.88 -32.32 40.24
CA GLY A 21 11.11 -32.46 39.49
C GLY A 21 11.92 -31.18 39.37
N TRP A 22 12.85 -31.02 40.22
CA TRP A 22 13.89 -30.00 40.30
C TRP A 22 14.67 -29.80 38.99
N GLY A 23 14.96 -28.53 38.65
CA GLY A 23 15.94 -28.19 37.64
C GLY A 23 16.06 -26.69 37.50
N ILE A 24 16.88 -26.05 38.35
CA ILE A 24 17.32 -24.67 38.18
C ILE A 24 18.21 -24.58 36.93
N ASN A 25 17.86 -23.73 36.01
CA ASN A 25 18.82 -23.11 35.12
C ASN A 25 18.44 -21.63 34.92
N GLU A 26 19.35 -20.79 35.43
CA GLU A 26 19.28 -19.33 35.33
C GLU A 26 19.59 -18.89 33.89
N GLY A 27 18.92 -17.83 33.44
CA GLY A 27 19.51 -16.90 32.48
C GLY A 27 18.95 -16.95 31.06
N ALA A 28 17.76 -16.40 30.87
CA ALA A 28 17.46 -15.68 29.64
C ALA A 28 16.46 -14.57 29.98
N HIS A 29 16.93 -13.35 29.97
CA HIS A 29 16.08 -12.17 30.04
C HIS A 29 15.24 -12.12 28.76
N ASN A 30 14.09 -12.78 28.76
CA ASN A 30 13.05 -12.54 27.79
C ASN A 30 12.37 -11.22 28.18
N ALA A 31 12.85 -10.12 27.62
CA ALA A 31 12.06 -8.92 27.56
C ALA A 31 10.71 -9.26 26.88
N PRO A 32 9.57 -8.93 27.46
CA PRO A 32 8.30 -9.18 26.81
C PRO A 32 8.30 -8.42 25.48
N ALA A 33 8.13 -9.17 24.37
CA ALA A 33 7.85 -8.58 23.09
C ALA A 33 6.65 -7.64 23.26
N LYS A 34 6.86 -6.37 22.98
CA LYS A 34 5.82 -5.34 23.02
C LYS A 34 4.85 -5.71 21.90
N VAL A 35 3.80 -6.47 22.23
CA VAL A 35 2.68 -6.70 21.32
C VAL A 35 1.99 -5.35 21.19
N VAL A 36 2.37 -4.59 20.18
CA VAL A 36 1.64 -3.41 19.76
C VAL A 36 0.42 -3.91 19.00
N THR A 37 -0.61 -4.31 19.70
CA THR A 37 -1.96 -4.48 19.15
C THR A 37 -2.59 -3.11 19.01
N SER A 38 -2.14 -2.33 18.06
CA SER A 38 -2.91 -1.20 17.56
C SER A 38 -3.73 -1.71 16.39
N SER A 39 -4.94 -2.18 16.64
CA SER A 39 -5.96 -2.29 15.61
C SER A 39 -6.51 -0.88 15.34
N LEU A 40 -5.69 -0.02 14.74
CA LEU A 40 -6.19 1.21 14.15
C LEU A 40 -7.22 0.81 13.08
N ALA A 41 -8.41 1.40 13.13
CA ALA A 41 -9.36 1.19 12.04
C ALA A 41 -8.71 1.70 10.73
N THR A 42 -8.82 0.94 9.65
CA THR A 42 -8.19 1.27 8.34
C THR A 42 -8.62 2.62 7.75
N THR A 43 -9.54 3.30 8.39
CA THR A 43 -10.05 4.64 8.03
C THR A 43 -9.54 5.75 8.94
N SER A 44 -8.81 5.44 10.04
CA SER A 44 -8.31 6.49 10.93
C SER A 44 -7.18 7.28 10.26
N PRO A 45 -7.04 8.60 10.57
CA PRO A 45 -5.94 9.41 10.04
C PRO A 45 -4.56 8.83 10.38
N GLU A 46 -4.39 8.28 11.57
CA GLU A 46 -3.14 7.68 12.04
C GLU A 46 -2.79 6.44 11.20
N TRP A 47 -3.76 5.54 10.97
CA TRP A 47 -3.58 4.39 10.12
C TRP A 47 -3.21 4.81 8.69
N LYS A 48 -3.90 5.81 8.13
CA LYS A 48 -3.63 6.32 6.79
C LYS A 48 -2.21 6.88 6.66
N ILE A 49 -1.73 7.60 7.67
CA ILE A 49 -0.36 8.11 7.69
C ILE A 49 0.64 6.95 7.73
N GLU A 50 0.49 5.99 8.63
CA GLU A 50 1.38 4.83 8.73
C GLU A 50 1.38 3.99 7.45
N ASN A 51 0.20 3.75 6.89
CA ASN A 51 0.03 3.00 5.65
C ASN A 51 0.70 3.73 4.47
N ALA A 52 0.46 5.03 4.29
CA ALA A 52 1.09 5.82 3.23
C ALA A 52 2.62 5.80 3.33
N MET A 53 3.18 5.95 4.54
CA MET A 53 4.61 5.90 4.78
C MET A 53 5.24 4.55 4.41
N SER A 54 4.49 3.46 4.58
CA SER A 54 4.96 2.11 4.27
C SER A 54 5.20 1.86 2.77
N ALA A 55 4.72 2.75 1.91
CA ALA A 55 4.93 2.68 0.47
C ALA A 55 6.39 2.86 0.05
N ALA A 56 7.22 3.53 0.86
CA ALA A 56 8.60 3.90 0.54
C ALA A 56 9.59 3.46 1.64
N PRO A 57 10.91 3.49 1.37
CA PRO A 57 11.92 3.32 2.41
C PRO A 57 11.72 4.33 3.56
N GLU A 58 12.02 3.92 4.80
CA GLU A 58 11.80 4.74 6.00
C GLU A 58 12.40 6.15 5.93
N ASN A 59 13.60 6.28 5.37
CA ASN A 59 14.28 7.58 5.19
C ASN A 59 13.58 8.50 4.17
N ILE A 60 12.60 8.00 3.42
CA ILE A 60 11.72 8.77 2.54
C ILE A 60 10.36 8.94 3.20
N GLY A 61 9.72 7.84 3.59
CA GLY A 61 8.37 7.85 4.14
C GLY A 61 8.24 8.70 5.41
N ASN A 62 9.25 8.66 6.29
CA ASN A 62 9.21 9.38 7.57
C ASN A 62 9.12 10.91 7.42
N ASP A 63 9.70 11.48 6.37
CA ASP A 63 9.73 12.93 6.14
C ASP A 63 8.85 13.38 4.96
N ALA A 64 8.09 12.46 4.35
CA ALA A 64 7.21 12.76 3.23
C ALA A 64 5.92 13.49 3.68
N THR A 65 5.38 14.33 2.81
CA THR A 65 4.00 14.81 2.94
C THR A 65 3.04 13.63 2.77
N VAL A 66 2.03 13.53 3.62
CA VAL A 66 0.96 12.53 3.46
C VAL A 66 -0.33 13.23 3.07
N LEU A 67 -0.84 12.85 1.92
CA LEU A 67 -2.13 13.30 1.40
C LEU A 67 -3.12 12.13 1.43
N ASP A 68 -4.40 12.46 1.55
CA ASP A 68 -5.51 11.53 1.38
C ASP A 68 -6.48 12.08 0.34
N ILE A 69 -7.18 11.21 -0.36
CA ILE A 69 -8.24 11.59 -1.29
C ILE A 69 -9.57 11.20 -0.63
N GLY A 70 -10.32 12.21 -0.21
CA GLY A 70 -11.62 12.00 0.40
C GLY A 70 -12.63 11.37 -0.57
N ALA A 71 -13.71 10.83 -0.03
CA ALA A 71 -14.79 10.22 -0.83
C ALA A 71 -15.44 11.22 -1.82
N ASP A 72 -15.30 12.52 -1.59
CA ASP A 72 -15.73 13.60 -2.48
C ASP A 72 -14.67 13.99 -3.54
N GLY A 73 -13.56 13.23 -3.61
CA GLY A 73 -12.44 13.47 -4.51
C GLY A 73 -11.53 14.62 -4.11
N LYS A 74 -11.75 15.24 -2.94
CA LYS A 74 -10.88 16.32 -2.47
C LYS A 74 -9.63 15.78 -1.81
N ILE A 75 -8.52 16.44 -2.09
CA ILE A 75 -7.23 16.17 -1.45
C ILE A 75 -7.19 16.82 -0.08
N VAL A 76 -6.82 16.04 0.94
CA VAL A 76 -6.65 16.46 2.32
C VAL A 76 -5.22 16.17 2.75
N GLU A 77 -4.50 17.17 3.28
CA GLU A 77 -3.19 16.95 3.90
C GLU A 77 -3.37 16.36 5.29
N LEU A 78 -2.92 15.14 5.50
CA LEU A 78 -2.92 14.46 6.80
C LEU A 78 -1.65 14.77 7.59
N ARG A 79 -0.53 14.97 6.90
CA ARG A 79 0.77 15.31 7.49
C ARG A 79 1.60 16.13 6.52
N LYS A 80 2.16 17.22 6.98
CA LYS A 80 3.14 18.01 6.23
C LYS A 80 4.52 17.36 6.29
N GLY A 81 5.17 17.20 5.15
CA GLY A 81 6.55 16.69 5.02
C GLY A 81 7.58 17.78 4.74
N THR A 82 8.85 17.37 4.66
CA THR A 82 10.00 18.28 4.48
C THR A 82 10.95 17.86 3.37
N ASN A 83 10.81 16.66 2.81
CA ASN A 83 11.79 16.08 1.87
C ASN A 83 11.36 16.14 0.40
N GLY A 84 10.23 16.77 0.09
CA GLY A 84 9.71 16.90 -1.29
C GLY A 84 9.03 15.65 -1.85
N TRP A 85 8.87 14.58 -1.06
CA TRP A 85 8.08 13.42 -1.39
C TRP A 85 6.65 13.54 -0.89
N THR A 86 5.73 12.91 -1.60
CA THR A 86 4.31 12.83 -1.25
C THR A 86 3.85 11.39 -1.25
N CYS A 87 3.27 10.94 -0.16
CA CYS A 87 2.72 9.60 -0.02
C CYS A 87 1.20 9.66 0.15
N LEU A 88 0.52 8.68 -0.44
CA LEU A 88 -0.92 8.47 -0.31
C LEU A 88 -1.17 7.08 0.28
N PRO A 89 -2.12 6.93 1.20
CA PRO A 89 -2.52 5.64 1.72
C PRO A 89 -3.23 4.81 0.68
N ASP A 90 -3.43 3.55 0.99
CA ASP A 90 -4.33 2.67 0.26
C ASP A 90 -5.71 3.30 0.09
N MET A 91 -6.23 3.21 -1.11
CA MET A 91 -7.60 3.57 -1.45
C MET A 91 -8.39 2.27 -1.70
N PRO A 92 -9.52 2.03 -1.01
CA PRO A 92 -10.24 0.75 -1.09
C PRO A 92 -11.01 0.60 -2.42
N MET A 93 -10.37 0.90 -3.54
CA MET A 93 -10.90 0.77 -4.89
C MET A 93 -10.38 -0.48 -5.60
N SER A 94 -9.38 -1.13 -5.03
CA SER A 94 -8.75 -2.36 -5.48
C SER A 94 -8.75 -3.39 -4.36
N PRO A 95 -8.51 -4.69 -4.64
CA PRO A 95 -8.45 -5.72 -3.60
C PRO A 95 -7.13 -5.73 -2.81
N GLY A 96 -6.12 -4.98 -3.27
CA GLY A 96 -4.79 -4.92 -2.66
C GLY A 96 -4.66 -3.89 -1.55
N ASN A 97 -3.48 -3.84 -0.94
CA ASN A 97 -3.02 -2.73 -0.12
C ASN A 97 -2.01 -1.95 -0.97
N ASP A 98 -2.45 -0.85 -1.55
CA ASP A 98 -1.79 -0.15 -2.65
C ASP A 98 -1.29 1.27 -2.27
N PRO A 99 -0.64 1.49 -1.12
CA PRO A 99 -0.10 2.80 -0.80
C PRO A 99 1.02 3.17 -1.77
N ILE A 100 1.10 4.45 -2.11
CA ILE A 100 2.08 4.97 -3.07
C ILE A 100 2.82 6.16 -2.48
N CYS A 101 4.11 6.30 -2.80
CA CYS A 101 4.92 7.45 -2.44
C CYS A 101 5.71 7.92 -3.67
N VAL A 102 5.58 9.18 -4.04
CA VAL A 102 6.15 9.73 -5.28
C VAL A 102 6.96 11.00 -5.02
N ASP A 103 7.97 11.24 -5.84
CA ASP A 103 8.71 12.49 -5.85
C ASP A 103 7.89 13.63 -6.51
N GLY A 104 8.45 14.85 -6.59
CA GLY A 104 7.76 15.99 -7.17
C GLY A 104 7.41 15.83 -8.65
N MET A 105 8.14 15.01 -9.41
CA MET A 105 7.80 14.72 -10.81
C MET A 105 6.74 13.62 -10.92
N GLY A 106 6.80 12.61 -10.06
CA GLY A 106 5.74 11.62 -9.91
C GLY A 106 4.41 12.27 -9.52
N MET A 107 4.42 13.27 -8.62
CA MET A 107 3.20 14.05 -8.32
C MET A 107 2.65 14.77 -9.55
N LYS A 108 3.49 15.39 -10.38
CA LYS A 108 3.05 16.02 -11.64
C LYS A 108 2.47 15.01 -12.63
N TRP A 109 3.04 13.80 -12.66
CA TRP A 109 2.47 12.72 -13.46
C TRP A 109 1.08 12.34 -12.92
N PHE A 110 0.96 12.20 -11.59
CA PHE A 110 -0.29 11.83 -10.93
C PHE A 110 -1.39 12.89 -11.12
N GLU A 111 -1.06 14.17 -10.99
CA GLU A 111 -1.95 15.30 -11.27
C GLU A 111 -2.46 15.28 -12.71
N ALA A 112 -1.57 15.00 -13.67
CA ALA A 112 -1.93 14.88 -15.08
C ALA A 112 -2.85 13.68 -15.32
N TYR A 113 -2.55 12.52 -14.69
CA TYR A 113 -3.36 11.32 -14.73
C TYR A 113 -4.77 11.58 -14.19
N MET A 114 -4.90 12.15 -13.00
CA MET A 114 -6.19 12.48 -12.37
C MET A 114 -6.99 13.50 -13.20
N SER A 115 -6.32 14.39 -13.90
CA SER A 115 -6.93 15.38 -14.80
C SER A 115 -7.17 14.86 -16.22
N GLN A 116 -6.84 13.60 -16.50
CA GLN A 116 -6.90 12.96 -17.82
C GLN A 116 -6.14 13.74 -18.92
N LYS A 117 -4.99 14.34 -18.54
CA LYS A 117 -4.10 15.08 -19.44
C LYS A 117 -2.79 14.33 -19.60
N ALA A 118 -2.16 14.44 -20.78
CA ALA A 118 -0.83 13.87 -20.98
C ALA A 118 0.19 14.52 -20.02
N PRO A 119 0.96 13.72 -19.25
CA PRO A 119 2.00 14.24 -18.37
C PRO A 119 3.07 15.03 -19.12
N ARG A 120 3.55 16.12 -18.52
CA ARG A 120 4.66 16.93 -19.06
C ARG A 120 5.68 17.10 -17.95
N LEU A 121 6.67 16.22 -17.93
CA LEU A 121 7.69 16.18 -16.88
C LEU A 121 8.96 16.91 -17.32
N ALA A 122 9.58 17.66 -16.42
CA ALA A 122 10.85 18.34 -16.67
C ALA A 122 12.06 17.39 -16.61
N GLN A 123 11.93 16.29 -15.85
CA GLN A 123 12.86 15.16 -15.69
C GLN A 123 12.06 13.90 -15.39
N ASP A 124 12.71 12.75 -15.32
CA ASP A 124 12.06 11.53 -14.89
C ASP A 124 11.56 11.67 -13.44
N GLY A 125 10.43 11.07 -13.15
CA GLY A 125 9.85 10.95 -11.82
C GLY A 125 10.05 9.55 -11.26
N ILE A 126 10.04 9.44 -9.94
CA ILE A 126 10.16 8.18 -9.20
C ILE A 126 8.96 8.00 -8.28
N GLY A 127 8.46 6.76 -8.21
CA GLY A 127 7.46 6.32 -7.24
C GLY A 127 7.85 5.02 -6.57
N TYR A 128 7.35 4.80 -5.37
CA TYR A 128 7.49 3.57 -4.60
C TYR A 128 6.11 2.99 -4.27
N MET A 129 5.97 1.69 -4.42
CA MET A 129 4.87 0.88 -3.92
C MET A 129 5.44 -0.39 -3.27
N LEU A 130 6.09 -0.22 -2.10
CA LEU A 130 6.79 -1.33 -1.44
C LEU A 130 5.87 -2.32 -0.71
N GLN A 131 4.56 -2.05 -0.70
CA GLN A 131 3.54 -3.01 -0.26
C GLN A 131 3.00 -3.85 -1.43
N GLY A 132 3.50 -3.59 -2.64
CA GLY A 132 2.91 -4.13 -3.87
C GLY A 132 1.76 -3.26 -4.36
N GLY A 133 0.96 -3.79 -5.25
CA GLY A 133 -0.20 -3.09 -5.77
C GLY A 133 -1.12 -3.97 -6.60
N SER A 134 -2.33 -3.49 -6.85
CA SER A 134 -3.28 -4.09 -7.77
C SER A 134 -3.94 -3.03 -8.65
N ASP A 135 -4.20 -3.37 -9.90
CA ASP A 135 -4.83 -2.48 -10.87
C ASP A 135 -5.87 -3.24 -11.70
N ALA A 136 -6.88 -2.53 -12.16
CA ALA A 136 -7.93 -3.11 -12.99
C ALA A 136 -7.43 -3.52 -14.39
N SER A 137 -6.36 -2.90 -14.88
CA SER A 137 -5.81 -3.15 -16.22
C SER A 137 -4.34 -2.73 -16.32
N ASN A 138 -3.54 -3.54 -17.02
CA ASN A 138 -2.15 -3.15 -17.38
C ASN A 138 -2.08 -2.27 -18.63
N VAL A 139 -3.21 -2.09 -19.35
CA VAL A 139 -3.22 -1.41 -20.65
C VAL A 139 -4.13 -0.20 -20.70
N ASP A 140 -5.22 -0.20 -19.94
CA ASP A 140 -6.17 0.90 -19.86
C ASP A 140 -6.01 1.66 -18.54
N PRO A 141 -5.42 2.88 -18.56
CA PRO A 141 -5.15 3.64 -17.33
C PRO A 141 -6.41 4.10 -16.60
N PHE A 142 -7.59 3.99 -17.21
CA PHE A 142 -8.86 4.48 -16.62
C PHE A 142 -9.86 3.35 -16.36
N ALA A 143 -9.43 2.10 -16.47
CA ALA A 143 -10.27 0.97 -16.09
C ALA A 143 -10.54 1.01 -14.56
N MET A 144 -11.82 0.93 -14.18
CA MET A 144 -12.24 0.92 -12.77
C MET A 144 -12.45 -0.50 -12.23
N ALA A 145 -12.45 -1.51 -13.11
CA ALA A 145 -12.56 -2.92 -12.79
C ALA A 145 -11.96 -3.75 -13.93
N PRO A 146 -11.48 -4.97 -13.68
CA PRO A 146 -11.07 -5.89 -14.72
C PRO A 146 -12.22 -6.17 -15.70
N LYS A 147 -11.88 -6.50 -16.95
CA LYS A 147 -12.88 -6.92 -17.93
C LYS A 147 -13.52 -8.24 -17.49
N PRO A 148 -14.76 -8.54 -17.95
CA PRO A 148 -15.40 -9.81 -17.65
C PRO A 148 -14.48 -11.00 -18.00
N GLY A 149 -14.17 -11.84 -17.01
CA GLY A 149 -13.30 -13.01 -17.16
C GLY A 149 -11.79 -12.73 -17.00
N GLU A 150 -11.40 -11.47 -16.72
CA GLU A 150 -10.03 -11.11 -16.37
C GLU A 150 -9.91 -10.92 -14.84
N ASP A 151 -8.73 -11.22 -14.30
CA ASP A 151 -8.38 -10.96 -12.89
C ASP A 151 -7.74 -9.57 -12.74
N TRP A 152 -7.68 -9.09 -11.50
CA TRP A 152 -6.89 -7.92 -11.16
C TRP A 152 -5.41 -8.15 -11.49
N VAL A 153 -4.79 -7.15 -12.11
CA VAL A 153 -3.34 -7.14 -12.32
C VAL A 153 -2.67 -6.89 -10.98
N THR A 154 -1.86 -7.84 -10.52
CA THR A 154 -1.12 -7.70 -9.26
C THR A 154 0.37 -7.45 -9.55
N ALA A 155 0.95 -6.51 -8.82
CA ALA A 155 2.37 -6.19 -8.86
C ALA A 155 3.02 -6.50 -7.50
N PRO A 156 4.19 -7.16 -7.45
CA PRO A 156 4.96 -7.30 -6.22
C PRO A 156 5.45 -5.91 -5.74
N PRO A 157 6.10 -5.80 -4.58
CA PRO A 157 6.83 -4.60 -4.19
C PRO A 157 7.68 -4.07 -5.34
N HIS A 158 7.54 -2.79 -5.69
CA HIS A 158 8.19 -2.23 -6.88
C HIS A 158 8.48 -0.74 -6.77
N ILE A 159 9.35 -0.29 -7.68
CA ILE A 159 9.61 1.12 -7.96
C ILE A 159 8.97 1.44 -9.32
N MET A 160 8.43 2.64 -9.45
CA MET A 160 7.94 3.19 -10.70
C MET A 160 8.89 4.25 -11.22
N VAL A 161 9.16 4.25 -12.54
CA VAL A 161 9.87 5.33 -13.21
C VAL A 161 8.92 5.97 -14.22
N PHE A 162 8.61 7.25 -14.01
CA PHE A 162 7.77 8.07 -14.87
C PHE A 162 8.66 8.81 -15.87
N PRO A 163 8.75 8.40 -17.15
CA PRO A 163 9.73 8.93 -18.08
C PRO A 163 9.39 10.37 -18.51
N LYS A 164 10.37 11.27 -18.49
CA LYS A 164 10.27 12.65 -18.98
C LYS A 164 9.67 12.75 -20.38
N GLY A 165 10.08 11.88 -21.27
CA GLY A 165 9.61 11.87 -22.67
C GLY A 165 8.31 11.12 -22.89
N GLY A 166 7.75 10.48 -21.85
CA GLY A 166 6.55 9.66 -21.96
C GLY A 166 6.70 8.44 -22.88
N SER A 167 7.94 8.05 -23.27
CA SER A 167 8.17 6.97 -24.24
C SER A 167 9.14 5.94 -23.66
N LEU A 168 8.69 4.68 -23.66
CA LEU A 168 9.47 3.50 -23.30
C LEU A 168 9.36 2.49 -24.43
N ASP A 169 10.46 1.79 -24.74
CA ASP A 169 10.47 0.78 -25.80
C ASP A 169 10.01 -0.58 -25.27
N PRO A 170 8.85 -1.11 -25.70
CA PRO A 170 8.35 -2.41 -25.27
C PRO A 170 9.21 -3.59 -25.72
N LYS A 171 10.12 -3.40 -26.67
CA LYS A 171 11.09 -4.41 -27.06
C LYS A 171 12.22 -4.56 -26.05
N VAL A 172 12.46 -3.51 -25.24
CA VAL A 172 13.49 -3.51 -24.19
C VAL A 172 12.96 -4.07 -22.88
N TYR A 173 11.78 -3.62 -22.44
CA TYR A 173 11.26 -3.96 -21.11
C TYR A 173 10.11 -4.97 -21.14
N GLY A 174 9.45 -5.13 -22.30
CA GLY A 174 8.18 -5.89 -22.37
C GLY A 174 7.01 -5.14 -21.74
N THR A 175 5.85 -5.78 -21.79
CA THR A 175 4.59 -5.20 -21.26
C THR A 175 3.81 -6.18 -20.38
N THR A 176 4.38 -7.34 -20.06
CA THR A 176 3.73 -8.36 -19.25
C THR A 176 4.12 -8.16 -17.78
N PRO A 177 3.17 -7.98 -16.86
CA PRO A 177 3.44 -7.94 -15.43
C PRO A 177 4.16 -9.21 -14.92
N GLY A 178 5.09 -9.04 -13.99
CA GLY A 178 5.85 -10.17 -13.46
C GLY A 178 6.96 -9.76 -12.50
N SER A 179 7.94 -10.65 -12.34
CA SER A 179 9.13 -10.45 -11.47
C SER A 179 10.29 -9.72 -12.17
N HIS A 180 10.11 -9.23 -13.38
CA HIS A 180 11.07 -8.47 -14.16
C HIS A 180 10.49 -7.09 -14.52
N PRO A 181 11.30 -6.08 -14.88
CA PRO A 181 10.78 -4.78 -15.28
C PRO A 181 9.83 -4.88 -16.47
N TRP A 182 8.70 -4.17 -16.42
CA TRP A 182 7.73 -4.09 -17.53
C TRP A 182 7.13 -2.69 -17.64
N ILE A 183 6.57 -2.38 -18.79
CA ILE A 183 5.89 -1.12 -19.06
C ILE A 183 4.40 -1.29 -18.76
N MET A 184 3.90 -0.56 -17.78
CA MET A 184 2.48 -0.40 -17.52
C MET A 184 1.91 0.69 -18.42
N TYR A 185 0.67 0.54 -18.88
CA TYR A 185 -0.06 1.44 -19.79
C TYR A 185 0.69 1.74 -21.09
N SER A 186 1.43 0.74 -21.61
CA SER A 186 2.22 0.85 -22.84
C SER A 186 1.38 1.40 -24.00
N GLY A 187 1.97 2.33 -24.75
CA GLY A 187 1.30 2.99 -25.88
C GLY A 187 0.33 4.12 -25.51
N THR A 188 0.19 4.43 -24.23
CA THR A 188 -0.57 5.58 -23.75
C THR A 188 0.36 6.70 -23.28
N PRO A 189 -0.13 7.93 -23.08
CA PRO A 189 0.65 9.00 -22.46
C PRO A 189 1.05 8.72 -20.99
N TYR A 190 0.42 7.74 -20.36
CA TYR A 190 0.62 7.38 -18.95
C TYR A 190 1.56 6.20 -18.77
N GLN A 191 2.20 5.72 -19.83
CA GLN A 191 3.14 4.61 -19.70
C GLN A 191 4.27 4.95 -18.74
N HIS A 192 4.61 3.99 -17.89
CA HIS A 192 5.70 4.08 -16.94
C HIS A 192 6.34 2.72 -16.72
N LEU A 193 7.58 2.71 -16.25
CA LEU A 193 8.31 1.48 -16.01
C LEU A 193 8.05 0.99 -14.59
N MET A 194 7.60 -0.23 -14.47
CA MET A 194 7.46 -0.98 -13.22
C MET A 194 8.75 -1.77 -12.99
N VAL A 195 9.42 -1.58 -11.87
CA VAL A 195 10.67 -2.26 -11.51
C VAL A 195 10.46 -3.02 -10.21
N PRO A 196 10.19 -4.34 -10.25
CA PRO A 196 10.05 -5.15 -9.05
C PRO A 196 11.30 -5.08 -8.18
N VAL A 197 11.10 -5.01 -6.87
CA VAL A 197 12.15 -5.12 -5.85
C VAL A 197 11.85 -6.30 -4.94
N GLN A 198 12.87 -7.06 -4.59
CA GLN A 198 12.76 -8.23 -3.71
C GLN A 198 13.27 -7.88 -2.32
#